data_192e031037ffae4cab38c304b4244bf0
#
_entry.id   192e031037ffae4cab38c304b4244bf0
#
_cell.length_a   1.000
_cell.length_b   1.000
_cell.length_c   1.000
_cell.angle_alpha   90.00
_cell.angle_beta   90.00
_cell.angle_gamma   90.00
#
_symmetry.space_group_name_H-M   'P 1'
#
loop_
_entity.id
_entity.type
_entity.pdbx_description
1 polymer ?
#
loop_
_entity_poly.entity_id
_entity_poly.type
_entity_poly.pdbx_seq_one_letter_code
_entity_poly.pdbx_strand_id
1 'polypeptide(L)'
;PIAVEVSDARSNADITAILDSVQAFTELPTIAPIGYQVAITGDPGNNFDGYYVEFEPRGADVKNPNNEFNEGAWLETVSPGVEYKVDPTTMPHLLVRKADGNFWFGPANGQTVAGIPGEVPSWGGRTCGDYDTAPDPSFIGYPINDVFIYKNRLGFLADENVILSQTRQFFKFFPETVTTILDTDPIDLVASNNRVSILRYAVPYQDELILFSAQYQFRFNAAETVLTPKTAQLTVLTQFEVX
;
A
#
# COMPACT_ATOMS: atom_id res chain seq x y z
N PRO A 1 19.71 -30.53 11.28
CA PRO A 1 18.26 -30.36 11.06
C PRO A 1 17.50 -31.08 12.17
N ILE A 2 16.39 -30.47 12.60
CA ILE A 2 15.48 -31.06 13.57
C ILE A 2 14.30 -31.62 12.76
N ALA A 3 14.06 -32.94 12.92
CA ALA A 3 12.89 -33.56 12.34
C ALA A 3 11.77 -33.51 13.39
N VAL A 4 10.62 -33.02 12.98
CA VAL A 4 9.44 -32.98 13.82
C VAL A 4 8.41 -33.95 13.24
N GLU A 5 7.96 -34.88 14.06
CA GLU A 5 6.91 -35.83 13.70
C GLU A 5 5.76 -35.63 14.64
N VAL A 6 4.58 -35.46 14.06
CA VAL A 6 3.32 -35.26 14.80
C VAL A 6 2.47 -36.49 14.63
N SER A 7 1.97 -37.02 15.75
CA SER A 7 1.05 -38.17 15.67
C SER A 7 -0.03 -38.05 16.72
N ASP A 8 -1.25 -38.42 16.36
CA ASP A 8 -2.38 -38.47 17.24
C ASP A 8 -3.21 -39.75 17.01
N ALA A 9 -4.17 -39.97 17.87
CA ALA A 9 -5.00 -41.20 17.82
C ALA A 9 -6.06 -41.18 16.70
N ARG A 10 -6.16 -40.05 15.93
CA ARG A 10 -7.17 -39.85 14.90
C ARG A 10 -6.54 -39.64 13.52
N SER A 11 -5.49 -40.43 13.27
CA SER A 11 -4.76 -40.39 11.98
C SER A 11 -4.19 -39.00 11.66
N ASN A 12 -3.70 -38.33 12.69
CA ASN A 12 -3.08 -37.02 12.61
C ASN A 12 -4.03 -35.93 12.11
N ALA A 13 -5.31 -36.05 12.45
CA ALA A 13 -6.32 -35.08 12.04
C ALA A 13 -6.44 -33.87 12.98
N ASP A 14 -5.98 -34.03 14.22
CA ASP A 14 -6.18 -33.01 15.25
C ASP A 14 -4.94 -32.18 15.54
N ILE A 15 -3.76 -32.59 15.07
CA ILE A 15 -2.50 -31.91 15.34
C ILE A 15 -1.70 -31.77 14.04
N THR A 16 -1.26 -30.55 13.75
CA THR A 16 -0.40 -30.28 12.59
C THR A 16 0.84 -29.49 13.02
N ALA A 17 1.99 -29.91 12.54
CA ALA A 17 3.23 -29.16 12.78
C ALA A 17 3.44 -28.19 11.60
N ILE A 18 3.45 -26.90 11.88
CA ILE A 18 3.76 -25.85 10.92
C ILE A 18 5.02 -25.15 11.42
N LEU A 19 6.05 -25.12 10.59
CA LEU A 19 7.30 -24.49 10.99
C LEU A 19 7.27 -23.00 10.65
N ASP A 20 7.43 -22.66 9.37
CA ASP A 20 7.49 -21.27 8.95
C ASP A 20 6.72 -21.02 7.64
N SER A 21 6.25 -22.09 6.99
CA SER A 21 5.54 -21.97 5.72
C SER A 21 4.54 -23.08 5.52
N VAL A 22 3.50 -22.78 4.74
CA VAL A 22 2.55 -23.76 4.20
C VAL A 22 2.35 -23.47 2.72
N GLN A 23 1.86 -24.45 1.98
CA GLN A 23 1.65 -24.27 0.56
C GLN A 23 0.38 -23.45 0.26
N ALA A 24 -0.68 -23.68 1.04
CA ALA A 24 -1.97 -23.01 0.81
C ALA A 24 -2.54 -22.45 2.11
N PHE A 25 -3.26 -21.33 1.98
CA PHE A 25 -3.95 -20.69 3.11
C PHE A 25 -4.86 -21.65 3.87
N THR A 26 -5.48 -22.59 3.15
CA THR A 26 -6.40 -23.57 3.74
C THR A 26 -5.71 -24.60 4.64
N GLU A 27 -4.38 -24.65 4.63
CA GLU A 27 -3.62 -25.55 5.52
C GLU A 27 -3.38 -24.94 6.89
N LEU A 28 -3.71 -23.66 7.08
CA LEU A 28 -3.51 -22.96 8.34
C LEU A 28 -4.53 -23.40 9.39
N PRO A 29 -4.09 -23.57 10.66
CA PRO A 29 -5.01 -23.96 11.74
C PRO A 29 -5.90 -22.78 12.14
N THR A 30 -7.05 -23.09 12.74
CA THR A 30 -7.96 -22.08 13.27
C THR A 30 -7.55 -21.55 14.64
N ILE A 31 -6.58 -22.19 15.27
CA ILE A 31 -6.05 -21.82 16.58
C ILE A 31 -4.53 -21.74 16.46
N ALA A 32 -3.95 -20.60 16.85
CA ALA A 32 -2.51 -20.39 16.76
C ALA A 32 -2.05 -19.37 17.83
N PRO A 33 -0.74 -19.26 18.05
CA PRO A 33 -0.23 -18.22 18.92
C PRO A 33 -0.45 -16.82 18.31
N ILE A 34 -0.70 -15.85 19.18
CA ILE A 34 -0.88 -14.44 18.79
C ILE A 34 0.40 -13.93 18.09
N GLY A 35 0.24 -13.32 16.93
CA GLY A 35 1.37 -12.74 16.21
C GLY A 35 2.25 -13.74 15.49
N TYR A 36 1.82 -15.00 15.41
CA TYR A 36 2.60 -16.02 14.70
C TYR A 36 2.50 -15.74 13.19
N GLN A 37 3.65 -15.71 12.52
CA GLN A 37 3.72 -15.42 11.09
C GLN A 37 4.09 -16.67 10.30
N VAL A 38 3.41 -16.89 9.19
CA VAL A 38 3.60 -18.04 8.29
C VAL A 38 3.65 -17.54 6.85
N ALA A 39 4.57 -18.09 6.06
CA ALA A 39 4.63 -17.83 4.63
C ALA A 39 3.67 -18.75 3.90
N ILE A 40 2.88 -18.20 2.98
CA ILE A 40 2.08 -18.96 2.01
C ILE A 40 2.91 -19.02 0.74
N THR A 41 3.37 -20.22 0.37
CA THR A 41 4.33 -20.38 -0.73
C THR A 41 3.65 -20.66 -2.09
N GLY A 42 2.38 -21.05 -2.08
CA GLY A 42 1.67 -21.39 -3.30
C GLY A 42 2.14 -22.69 -3.95
N ASP A 43 1.57 -23.01 -5.09
CA ASP A 43 1.93 -24.19 -5.86
C ASP A 43 3.17 -23.88 -6.72
N PRO A 44 4.28 -24.61 -6.55
CA PRO A 44 5.48 -24.39 -7.36
C PRO A 44 5.28 -24.56 -8.86
N GLY A 45 4.21 -25.25 -9.27
CA GLY A 45 3.87 -25.42 -10.68
C GLY A 45 3.17 -24.22 -11.31
N ASN A 46 2.73 -23.27 -10.50
CA ASN A 46 2.08 -22.05 -10.95
C ASN A 46 2.95 -20.85 -10.59
N ASN A 47 2.90 -19.81 -11.39
CA ASN A 47 3.67 -18.59 -11.15
C ASN A 47 2.99 -17.80 -10.01
N PHE A 48 3.25 -18.20 -8.80
CA PHE A 48 2.61 -17.67 -7.60
C PHE A 48 3.62 -16.92 -6.74
N ASP A 49 3.36 -15.67 -6.49
CA ASP A 49 4.19 -14.88 -5.58
C ASP A 49 3.72 -15.12 -4.16
N GLY A 50 4.60 -15.69 -3.35
CA GLY A 50 4.30 -15.99 -1.96
C GLY A 50 4.02 -14.73 -1.15
N TYR A 51 3.29 -14.91 -0.04
CA TYR A 51 3.01 -13.79 0.86
C TYR A 51 2.99 -14.29 2.31
N TYR A 52 3.04 -13.37 3.25
CA TYR A 52 3.04 -13.67 4.68
C TYR A 52 1.69 -13.38 5.29
N VAL A 53 1.30 -14.20 6.25
CA VAL A 53 0.13 -13.98 7.08
C VAL A 53 0.52 -14.00 8.55
N GLU A 54 -0.20 -13.26 9.37
CA GLU A 54 -0.01 -13.21 10.81
C GLU A 54 -1.33 -13.55 11.49
N PHE A 55 -1.26 -14.32 12.58
CA PHE A 55 -2.44 -14.73 13.32
C PHE A 55 -2.90 -13.63 14.25
N GLU A 56 -4.15 -13.20 14.10
CA GLU A 56 -4.82 -12.25 14.99
C GLU A 56 -5.95 -12.95 15.72
N PRO A 57 -5.93 -12.96 17.05
CA PRO A 57 -6.98 -13.61 17.81
C PRO A 57 -8.29 -12.81 17.80
N ARG A 58 -9.40 -13.52 17.96
CA ARG A 58 -10.73 -12.91 17.97
C ARG A 58 -11.14 -12.63 19.42
N GLY A 59 -11.59 -11.40 19.70
CA GLY A 59 -12.23 -11.02 20.95
C GLY A 59 -11.41 -10.16 21.87
N ALA A 60 -12.02 -9.77 22.99
CA ALA A 60 -11.49 -8.79 23.91
C ALA A 60 -10.38 -9.32 24.83
N ASP A 61 -10.27 -10.63 25.00
CA ASP A 61 -9.27 -11.25 25.86
C ASP A 61 -7.92 -11.49 25.16
N VAL A 62 -7.77 -10.89 24.05
CA VAL A 62 -6.66 -10.96 23.12
C VAL A 62 -5.30 -10.65 23.78
N LYS A 63 -5.30 -9.80 24.79
CA LYS A 63 -4.06 -9.29 25.40
C LYS A 63 -3.66 -10.01 26.68
N ASN A 64 -4.28 -11.17 26.96
CA ASN A 64 -3.84 -11.96 28.09
C ASN A 64 -2.53 -12.67 27.74
N PRO A 65 -1.41 -12.29 28.37
CA PRO A 65 -0.12 -12.87 28.03
C PRO A 65 0.01 -14.36 28.39
N ASN A 66 -0.93 -14.88 29.17
CA ASN A 66 -0.95 -16.30 29.54
C ASN A 66 -1.75 -17.15 28.54
N ASN A 67 -2.39 -16.54 27.56
CA ASN A 67 -3.22 -17.25 26.59
C ASN A 67 -2.47 -17.31 25.25
N GLU A 68 -1.51 -18.23 25.17
CA GLU A 68 -0.62 -18.34 24.01
C GLU A 68 -1.32 -18.79 22.74
N PHE A 69 -2.41 -19.55 22.86
CA PHE A 69 -3.20 -20.06 21.73
C PHE A 69 -4.63 -19.59 21.83
N ASN A 70 -5.13 -19.02 20.74
CA ASN A 70 -6.49 -18.48 20.66
C ASN A 70 -7.14 -18.85 19.34
N GLU A 71 -8.48 -18.84 19.32
CA GLU A 71 -9.21 -18.81 18.06
C GLU A 71 -9.07 -17.43 17.43
N GLY A 72 -8.95 -17.38 16.11
CA GLY A 72 -8.77 -16.09 15.44
C GLY A 72 -8.80 -16.21 13.93
N ALA A 73 -8.08 -15.30 13.29
CA ALA A 73 -7.99 -15.23 11.84
C ALA A 73 -6.55 -14.98 11.41
N TRP A 74 -6.21 -15.47 10.24
CA TRP A 74 -4.94 -15.16 9.58
C TRP A 74 -5.16 -13.98 8.65
N LEU A 75 -4.38 -12.93 8.82
CA LEU A 75 -4.45 -11.72 7.99
C LEU A 75 -3.12 -11.53 7.26
N GLU A 76 -3.18 -11.03 6.03
CA GLU A 76 -1.95 -10.67 5.32
C GLU A 76 -1.14 -9.68 6.15
N THR A 77 0.17 -9.86 6.11
CA THR A 77 1.12 -8.98 6.80
C THR A 77 2.34 -8.73 5.92
N VAL A 78 3.13 -7.75 6.31
CA VAL A 78 4.38 -7.43 5.61
C VAL A 78 5.40 -8.53 5.88
N SER A 79 6.16 -8.88 4.86
CA SER A 79 7.21 -9.89 4.97
C SER A 79 8.25 -9.48 6.02
N PRO A 80 8.78 -10.44 6.79
CA PRO A 80 9.78 -10.11 7.81
C PRO A 80 10.99 -9.37 7.23
N GLY A 81 11.41 -8.32 7.92
CA GLY A 81 12.58 -7.52 7.51
C GLY A 81 12.30 -6.45 6.47
N VAL A 82 11.06 -6.31 6.01
CA VAL A 82 10.69 -5.29 5.03
C VAL A 82 10.21 -4.04 5.76
N GLU A 83 10.68 -2.87 5.35
CA GLU A 83 10.22 -1.60 5.92
C GLU A 83 8.76 -1.37 5.55
N TYR A 84 7.96 -1.02 6.56
CA TYR A 84 6.52 -0.86 6.35
C TYR A 84 6.02 0.55 6.66
N LYS A 85 6.84 1.41 7.26
CA LYS A 85 6.43 2.76 7.64
C LYS A 85 7.05 3.80 6.71
N VAL A 86 6.27 4.83 6.41
CA VAL A 86 6.75 6.02 5.72
C VAL A 86 7.10 7.05 6.78
N ASP A 87 8.26 7.71 6.64
CA ASP A 87 8.66 8.79 7.55
C ASP A 87 7.83 10.04 7.27
N PRO A 88 6.90 10.42 8.16
CA PRO A 88 6.03 11.55 7.88
C PRO A 88 6.75 12.90 7.84
N THR A 89 8.00 12.98 8.33
CA THR A 89 8.75 14.23 8.29
C THR A 89 9.29 14.53 6.89
N THR A 90 9.43 13.50 6.04
CA THR A 90 9.89 13.65 4.66
C THR A 90 8.74 13.83 3.67
N MET A 91 7.51 13.59 4.13
CA MET A 91 6.30 13.66 3.30
C MET A 91 5.70 15.07 3.34
N PRO A 92 4.82 15.41 2.38
CA PRO A 92 4.12 16.69 2.42
C PRO A 92 3.41 16.91 3.76
N HIS A 93 3.60 18.11 4.31
CA HIS A 93 2.98 18.50 5.58
C HIS A 93 1.58 19.03 5.36
N LEU A 94 0.80 19.03 6.44
CA LEU A 94 -0.58 19.53 6.43
C LEU A 94 -0.62 20.96 6.91
N LEU A 95 -1.44 21.78 6.28
CA LEU A 95 -1.86 23.08 6.78
C LEU A 95 -3.33 23.00 7.14
N VAL A 96 -3.63 23.04 8.43
CA VAL A 96 -5.00 22.83 8.94
C VAL A 96 -5.48 24.11 9.61
N ARG A 97 -6.65 24.64 9.18
CA ARG A 97 -7.27 25.77 9.84
C ARG A 97 -8.01 25.28 11.08
N LYS A 98 -7.67 25.85 12.23
CA LYS A 98 -8.29 25.50 13.50
C LYS A 98 -9.60 26.28 13.72
N ALA A 99 -10.38 25.84 14.69
CA ALA A 99 -11.67 26.48 15.03
C ALA A 99 -11.52 27.95 15.49
N ASP A 100 -10.38 28.28 16.08
CA ASP A 100 -10.08 29.64 16.54
C ASP A 100 -9.64 30.59 15.41
N GLY A 101 -9.56 30.10 14.16
CA GLY A 101 -9.15 30.87 12.99
C GLY A 101 -7.65 30.81 12.70
N ASN A 102 -6.86 30.32 13.64
CA ASN A 102 -5.42 30.14 13.43
C ASN A 102 -5.13 28.89 12.61
N PHE A 103 -3.88 28.73 12.20
CA PHE A 103 -3.45 27.58 11.41
C PHE A 103 -2.43 26.75 12.18
N TRP A 104 -2.48 25.45 11.97
CA TRP A 104 -1.45 24.51 12.37
C TRP A 104 -0.77 23.99 11.10
N PHE A 105 0.56 23.91 11.13
CA PHE A 105 1.34 23.34 10.03
C PHE A 105 2.26 22.27 10.62
N GLY A 106 2.20 21.05 10.05
CA GLY A 106 3.02 19.96 10.57
C GLY A 106 2.83 18.64 9.81
N PRO A 107 3.55 17.61 10.23
CA PRO A 107 3.52 16.32 9.54
C PRO A 107 2.21 15.57 9.74
N ALA A 108 1.82 14.80 8.75
CA ALA A 108 0.65 13.89 8.83
C ALA A 108 1.11 12.59 9.51
N ASN A 109 1.08 12.57 10.84
CA ASN A 109 1.66 11.47 11.64
C ASN A 109 0.70 10.90 12.69
N GLY A 110 -0.59 11.26 12.63
CA GLY A 110 -1.61 10.73 13.56
C GLY A 110 -1.63 11.39 14.93
N GLN A 111 -0.89 12.47 15.14
CA GLN A 111 -0.82 13.11 16.46
C GLN A 111 -2.11 13.92 16.77
N THR A 112 -2.39 14.07 18.05
CA THR A 112 -3.43 14.98 18.52
C THR A 112 -2.86 16.40 18.59
N VAL A 113 -3.59 17.37 18.05
CA VAL A 113 -3.17 18.77 18.02
C VAL A 113 -4.24 19.65 18.69
N ALA A 114 -3.83 20.51 19.61
CA ALA A 114 -4.76 21.40 20.32
C ALA A 114 -5.53 22.29 19.33
N GLY A 115 -6.84 22.25 19.41
CA GLY A 115 -7.73 23.03 18.53
C GLY A 115 -8.08 22.35 17.22
N ILE A 116 -7.66 21.10 17.01
CA ILE A 116 -8.08 20.25 15.89
C ILE A 116 -8.86 19.07 16.48
N PRO A 117 -10.11 18.83 16.07
CA PRO A 117 -10.86 17.68 16.57
C PRO A 117 -10.25 16.35 16.10
N GLY A 118 -9.98 15.46 17.05
CA GLY A 118 -9.40 14.16 16.76
C GLY A 118 -7.92 14.21 16.47
N GLU A 119 -7.44 13.23 15.77
CA GLU A 119 -6.03 13.12 15.34
C GLU A 119 -5.88 13.67 13.93
N VAL A 120 -4.73 14.27 13.63
CA VAL A 120 -4.42 14.59 12.24
C VAL A 120 -4.21 13.28 11.45
N PRO A 121 -4.46 13.27 10.15
CA PRO A 121 -4.20 12.05 9.36
C PRO A 121 -2.76 11.57 9.49
N SER A 122 -2.55 10.28 9.24
CA SER A 122 -1.19 9.71 9.14
C SER A 122 -0.99 9.08 7.77
N TRP A 123 0.23 9.17 7.24
CA TRP A 123 0.59 8.45 6.03
C TRP A 123 0.56 6.95 6.32
N GLY A 124 -0.20 6.21 5.51
CA GLY A 124 -0.29 4.77 5.62
C GLY A 124 0.97 4.10 5.13
N GLY A 125 1.42 3.10 5.88
CA GLY A 125 2.56 2.28 5.47
C GLY A 125 2.13 1.06 4.67
N ARG A 126 3.12 0.21 4.37
CA ARG A 126 2.90 -1.10 3.75
C ARG A 126 2.19 -2.01 4.77
N THR A 127 1.16 -2.72 4.35
CA THR A 127 0.40 -3.62 5.23
C THR A 127 0.45 -5.07 4.76
N CYS A 128 1.06 -5.33 3.60
CA CYS A 128 1.15 -6.67 3.03
C CYS A 128 2.34 -6.75 2.08
N GLY A 129 2.79 -7.95 1.80
CA GLY A 129 3.80 -8.21 0.77
C GLY A 129 5.21 -7.78 1.14
N ASP A 130 5.99 -7.55 0.11
CA ASP A 130 7.41 -7.21 0.21
C ASP A 130 7.77 -6.15 -0.85
N TYR A 131 9.06 -5.94 -1.09
CA TYR A 131 9.51 -4.93 -2.06
C TYR A 131 9.15 -5.26 -3.50
N ASP A 132 8.88 -6.54 -3.82
CA ASP A 132 8.49 -6.96 -5.17
C ASP A 132 6.99 -6.92 -5.37
N THR A 133 6.22 -7.42 -4.41
CA THR A 133 4.77 -7.56 -4.53
C THR A 133 4.00 -6.31 -4.09
N ALA A 134 4.58 -5.51 -3.19
CA ALA A 134 4.04 -4.23 -2.75
C ALA A 134 5.20 -3.22 -2.71
N PRO A 135 5.71 -2.79 -3.88
CA PRO A 135 6.90 -1.95 -3.94
C PRO A 135 6.66 -0.58 -3.31
N ASP A 136 7.76 0.10 -3.00
CA ASP A 136 7.69 1.49 -2.55
C ASP A 136 7.08 2.35 -3.66
N PRO A 137 6.21 3.30 -3.29
CA PRO A 137 5.73 4.27 -4.28
C PRO A 137 6.89 5.03 -4.91
N SER A 138 6.78 5.32 -6.21
CA SER A 138 7.89 5.90 -6.98
C SER A 138 8.31 7.30 -6.53
N PHE A 139 7.58 7.94 -5.61
CA PHE A 139 8.04 9.21 -5.05
C PHE A 139 9.09 9.02 -3.94
N ILE A 140 9.26 7.80 -3.41
CA ILE A 140 10.26 7.56 -2.36
C ILE A 140 11.66 7.79 -2.95
N GLY A 141 12.42 8.70 -2.32
CA GLY A 141 13.77 9.06 -2.78
C GLY A 141 13.80 10.18 -3.81
N TYR A 142 12.66 10.71 -4.23
CA TYR A 142 12.61 11.80 -5.23
C TYR A 142 11.81 12.99 -4.69
N PRO A 143 12.13 14.22 -5.12
CA PRO A 143 11.31 15.37 -4.74
C PRO A 143 9.93 15.30 -5.38
N ILE A 144 8.91 15.69 -4.61
CA ILE A 144 7.55 15.80 -5.12
C ILE A 144 7.45 17.14 -5.85
N ASN A 145 7.19 17.10 -7.15
CA ASN A 145 7.13 18.29 -8.01
C ASN A 145 5.76 18.95 -8.00
N ASP A 146 4.68 18.15 -7.83
CA ASP A 146 3.32 18.70 -7.79
C ASP A 146 2.42 17.80 -6.95
N VAL A 147 1.35 18.40 -6.41
CA VAL A 147 0.35 17.73 -5.57
C VAL A 147 -1.02 18.13 -6.10
N PHE A 148 -1.88 17.14 -6.34
CA PHE A 148 -3.20 17.41 -6.95
C PHE A 148 -4.21 16.36 -6.47
N ILE A 149 -5.49 16.64 -6.73
CA ILE A 149 -6.58 15.67 -6.49
C ILE A 149 -7.20 15.34 -7.86
N TYR A 150 -7.36 14.06 -8.13
CA TYR A 150 -7.96 13.61 -9.39
C TYR A 150 -8.73 12.32 -9.15
N LYS A 151 -10.01 12.30 -9.58
CA LYS A 151 -10.89 11.11 -9.47
C LYS A 151 -10.88 10.48 -8.07
N ASN A 152 -11.05 11.31 -7.03
CA ASN A 152 -11.07 10.89 -5.62
C ASN A 152 -9.76 10.25 -5.13
N ARG A 153 -8.64 10.63 -5.70
CA ARG A 153 -7.30 10.19 -5.29
C ARG A 153 -6.40 11.40 -5.10
N LEU A 154 -5.54 11.34 -4.09
CA LEU A 154 -4.45 12.31 -3.96
C LEU A 154 -3.33 11.89 -4.91
N GLY A 155 -2.81 12.82 -5.69
CA GLY A 155 -1.77 12.54 -6.68
C GLY A 155 -0.50 13.33 -6.43
N PHE A 156 0.62 12.71 -6.76
CA PHE A 156 1.94 13.33 -6.75
C PHE A 156 2.60 13.16 -8.12
N LEU A 157 3.39 14.13 -8.51
CA LEU A 157 4.36 13.98 -9.57
C LEU A 157 5.74 13.91 -8.95
N ALA A 158 6.50 12.90 -9.29
CA ALA A 158 7.88 12.73 -8.83
C ALA A 158 8.70 12.08 -9.94
N ASP A 159 9.82 12.69 -10.28
CA ASP A 159 10.65 12.25 -11.40
C ASP A 159 9.79 12.10 -12.67
N GLU A 160 9.76 10.93 -13.29
CA GLU A 160 8.96 10.66 -14.49
C GLU A 160 7.60 10.01 -14.15
N ASN A 161 7.24 9.92 -12.87
CA ASN A 161 6.08 9.16 -12.43
C ASN A 161 4.90 10.05 -12.03
N VAL A 162 3.70 9.56 -12.32
CA VAL A 162 2.44 10.05 -11.75
C VAL A 162 1.94 8.96 -10.78
N ILE A 163 1.81 9.35 -9.52
CA ILE A 163 1.48 8.40 -8.44
C ILE A 163 0.20 8.87 -7.77
N LEU A 164 -0.80 7.98 -7.69
CA LEU A 164 -2.10 8.30 -7.10
C LEU A 164 -2.40 7.35 -5.94
N SER A 165 -2.96 7.90 -4.88
CA SER A 165 -3.35 7.14 -3.68
C SER A 165 -4.47 6.14 -3.98
N GLN A 166 -4.78 5.30 -3.01
CA GLN A 166 -6.02 4.53 -3.02
C GLN A 166 -7.22 5.46 -3.15
N THR A 167 -8.30 4.97 -3.76
CA THR A 167 -9.55 5.72 -3.93
C THR A 167 -10.12 6.12 -2.57
N ARG A 168 -10.31 7.44 -2.35
CA ARG A 168 -10.86 8.03 -1.11
C ARG A 168 -9.99 7.79 0.13
N GLN A 169 -8.79 7.23 -0.04
CA GLN A 169 -7.82 7.02 1.04
C GLN A 169 -6.57 7.82 0.70
N PHE A 170 -6.64 9.13 0.90
CA PHE A 170 -5.67 10.09 0.36
C PHE A 170 -4.26 9.91 0.91
N PHE A 171 -4.12 9.23 2.05
CA PHE A 171 -2.83 9.03 2.71
C PHE A 171 -2.28 7.61 2.54
N LYS A 172 -2.92 6.78 1.68
CA LYS A 172 -2.49 5.39 1.46
C LYS A 172 -1.97 5.20 0.04
N PHE A 173 -0.71 4.81 -0.08
CA PHE A 173 -0.01 4.62 -1.35
C PHE A 173 0.53 3.20 -1.53
N PHE A 174 0.14 2.27 -0.66
CA PHE A 174 0.45 0.84 -0.79
C PHE A 174 -0.83 0.05 -1.04
N PRO A 175 -0.76 -1.12 -1.69
CA PRO A 175 -1.95 -1.96 -1.89
C PRO A 175 -2.42 -2.56 -0.56
N GLU A 176 -3.68 -2.98 -0.52
CA GLU A 176 -4.28 -3.62 0.66
C GLU A 176 -4.05 -5.13 0.68
N THR A 177 -3.81 -5.75 -0.47
CA THR A 177 -3.53 -7.18 -0.59
C THR A 177 -2.62 -7.39 -1.79
N VAL A 178 -1.79 -8.43 -1.73
CA VAL A 178 -0.95 -8.80 -2.87
C VAL A 178 -1.55 -9.98 -3.65
N THR A 179 -2.64 -10.56 -3.17
CA THR A 179 -3.25 -11.73 -3.84
C THR A 179 -4.07 -11.34 -5.07
N THR A 180 -4.48 -10.08 -5.17
CA THR A 180 -5.23 -9.57 -6.34
C THR A 180 -5.06 -8.06 -6.44
N ILE A 181 -5.18 -7.51 -7.64
CA ILE A 181 -5.18 -6.06 -7.86
C ILE A 181 -6.60 -5.55 -7.71
N LEU A 182 -6.82 -4.70 -6.70
CA LEU A 182 -8.13 -4.10 -6.43
C LEU A 182 -8.31 -2.84 -7.27
N ASP A 183 -9.54 -2.55 -7.65
CA ASP A 183 -9.85 -1.31 -8.40
C ASP A 183 -9.53 -0.06 -7.60
N THR A 184 -9.53 -0.16 -6.27
CA THR A 184 -9.22 0.94 -5.37
C THR A 184 -7.72 1.11 -5.07
N ASP A 185 -6.87 0.17 -5.51
CA ASP A 185 -5.42 0.21 -5.24
C ASP A 185 -4.76 1.46 -5.81
N PRO A 186 -3.60 1.87 -5.26
CA PRO A 186 -2.84 2.99 -5.81
C PRO A 186 -2.45 2.78 -7.26
N ILE A 187 -2.21 3.88 -7.96
CA ILE A 187 -1.77 3.88 -9.36
C ILE A 187 -0.39 4.54 -9.40
N ASP A 188 0.56 3.91 -10.09
CA ASP A 188 1.92 4.42 -10.22
C ASP A 188 2.39 4.13 -11.65
N LEU A 189 2.43 5.17 -12.49
CA LEU A 189 2.78 5.02 -13.89
C LEU A 189 3.94 5.94 -14.25
N VAL A 190 4.86 5.40 -15.05
CA VAL A 190 6.00 6.16 -15.56
C VAL A 190 5.68 6.75 -16.94
N ALA A 191 6.13 7.97 -17.18
CA ALA A 191 6.02 8.62 -18.49
C ALA A 191 7.02 7.97 -19.45
N SER A 192 6.53 7.01 -20.23
CA SER A 192 7.38 6.25 -21.17
C SER A 192 7.60 7.07 -22.45
N ASN A 193 8.84 7.44 -22.70
CA ASN A 193 9.23 8.23 -23.88
C ASN A 193 10.69 7.94 -24.23
N ASN A 194 11.11 8.40 -25.40
CA ASN A 194 12.49 8.26 -25.87
C ASN A 194 13.47 9.16 -25.13
N ARG A 195 12.99 10.08 -24.33
CA ARG A 195 13.80 11.03 -23.55
C ARG A 195 13.28 11.13 -22.14
N VAL A 196 14.17 11.37 -21.20
CA VAL A 196 13.80 11.60 -19.79
C VAL A 196 12.80 12.75 -19.73
N SER A 197 11.67 12.52 -19.07
CA SER A 197 10.53 13.44 -19.05
C SER A 197 10.09 13.72 -17.61
N ILE A 198 10.92 14.48 -16.88
CA ILE A 198 10.59 14.88 -15.50
C ILE A 198 9.25 15.62 -15.49
N LEU A 199 8.26 15.04 -14.82
CA LEU A 199 6.92 15.61 -14.72
C LEU A 199 6.92 16.73 -13.68
N ARG A 200 6.39 17.91 -14.05
CA ARG A 200 6.46 19.11 -13.20
C ARG A 200 5.11 19.64 -12.77
N TYR A 201 4.12 19.59 -13.66
CA TYR A 201 2.82 20.19 -13.37
C TYR A 201 1.71 19.28 -13.83
N ALA A 202 0.63 19.21 -13.05
CA ALA A 202 -0.57 18.45 -13.37
C ALA A 202 -1.77 19.39 -13.43
N VAL A 203 -2.46 19.41 -14.55
CA VAL A 203 -3.61 20.29 -14.76
C VAL A 203 -4.83 19.46 -15.12
N PRO A 204 -5.85 19.39 -14.25
CA PRO A 204 -7.09 18.73 -14.62
C PRO A 204 -7.79 19.48 -15.76
N TYR A 205 -8.21 18.72 -16.75
CA TYR A 205 -8.93 19.29 -17.90
C TYR A 205 -10.02 18.30 -18.32
N GLN A 206 -11.27 18.72 -18.18
CA GLN A 206 -12.43 17.85 -18.39
C GLN A 206 -12.30 16.58 -17.54
N ASP A 207 -12.33 15.41 -18.14
CA ASP A 207 -12.19 14.13 -17.43
C ASP A 207 -10.75 13.57 -17.44
N GLU A 208 -9.79 14.37 -17.90
CA GLU A 208 -8.42 13.97 -18.07
C GLU A 208 -7.50 14.81 -17.20
N LEU A 209 -6.26 14.37 -17.07
CA LEU A 209 -5.20 15.10 -16.39
C LEU A 209 -4.09 15.34 -17.41
N ILE A 210 -3.77 16.61 -17.65
CA ILE A 210 -2.67 16.96 -18.55
C ILE A 210 -1.42 17.18 -17.69
N LEU A 211 -0.36 16.43 -18.01
CA LEU A 211 0.90 16.49 -17.30
C LEU A 211 1.94 17.15 -18.17
N PHE A 212 2.74 18.02 -17.56
CA PHE A 212 3.75 18.80 -18.26
C PHE A 212 5.14 18.42 -17.79
N SER A 213 6.01 18.10 -18.74
CA SER A 213 7.45 18.06 -18.55
C SER A 213 8.07 19.24 -19.31
N ALA A 214 9.41 19.32 -19.33
CA ALA A 214 10.09 20.43 -20.03
C ALA A 214 9.82 20.42 -21.53
N GLN A 215 9.66 19.25 -22.13
CA GLN A 215 9.58 19.12 -23.59
C GLN A 215 8.32 18.40 -24.08
N TYR A 216 7.61 17.68 -23.19
CA TYR A 216 6.47 16.86 -23.58
C TYR A 216 5.29 17.15 -22.67
N GLN A 217 4.10 17.03 -23.27
CA GLN A 217 2.85 17.04 -22.54
C GLN A 217 2.23 15.67 -22.67
N PHE A 218 1.75 15.15 -21.55
CA PHE A 218 1.16 13.81 -21.50
C PHE A 218 -0.30 13.94 -21.09
N ARG A 219 -1.09 13.00 -21.54
CA ARG A 219 -2.47 12.83 -21.13
C ARG A 219 -2.55 11.60 -20.23
N PHE A 220 -3.05 11.80 -19.03
CA PHE A 220 -3.35 10.72 -18.08
C PHE A 220 -4.88 10.60 -17.98
N ASN A 221 -5.41 9.43 -18.25
CA ASN A 221 -6.85 9.17 -18.17
C ASN A 221 -7.09 7.68 -17.93
N ALA A 222 -8.37 7.31 -17.87
CA ALA A 222 -8.77 5.91 -17.84
C ALA A 222 -9.11 5.45 -19.26
N ALA A 223 -8.68 4.25 -19.62
CA ALA A 223 -9.07 3.65 -20.91
C ALA A 223 -10.56 3.33 -20.95
N GLU A 224 -11.18 3.23 -19.79
CA GLU A 224 -12.61 2.96 -19.62
C GLU A 224 -13.23 4.04 -18.74
N THR A 225 -14.51 3.88 -18.39
CA THR A 225 -15.25 4.88 -17.63
C THR A 225 -14.66 5.14 -16.24
N VAL A 226 -14.13 4.10 -15.58
CA VAL A 226 -13.65 4.17 -14.20
C VAL A 226 -12.13 4.09 -14.18
N LEU A 227 -11.49 4.97 -13.41
CA LEU A 227 -10.04 4.97 -13.21
C LEU A 227 -9.65 3.92 -12.17
N THR A 228 -8.93 2.91 -12.61
CA THR A 228 -8.39 1.83 -11.77
C THR A 228 -6.93 1.58 -12.14
N PRO A 229 -6.16 0.82 -11.35
CA PRO A 229 -4.80 0.46 -11.76
C PRO A 229 -4.72 -0.24 -13.12
N LYS A 230 -5.79 -0.95 -13.50
CA LYS A 230 -5.83 -1.70 -14.77
C LYS A 230 -6.23 -0.83 -15.96
N THR A 231 -7.00 0.24 -15.73
CA THR A 231 -7.52 1.11 -16.81
C THR A 231 -6.71 2.39 -16.97
N ALA A 232 -5.87 2.74 -16.00
CA ALA A 232 -5.07 3.95 -16.05
C ALA A 232 -4.07 3.89 -17.20
N GLN A 233 -3.98 4.99 -17.96
CA GLN A 233 -3.04 5.08 -19.07
C GLN A 233 -2.44 6.47 -19.15
N LEU A 234 -1.18 6.52 -19.60
CA LEU A 234 -0.41 7.73 -19.76
C LEU A 234 0.15 7.75 -21.18
N THR A 235 -0.27 8.75 -21.97
CA THR A 235 0.10 8.83 -23.38
C THR A 235 0.67 10.20 -23.71
N VAL A 236 1.62 10.24 -24.66
CA VAL A 236 2.15 11.50 -25.16
C VAL A 236 1.04 12.26 -25.92
N LEU A 237 0.82 13.49 -25.56
CA LEU A 237 -0.18 14.35 -26.21
C LEU A 237 0.49 15.26 -27.24
N THR A 238 1.50 16.00 -26.82
CA THR A 238 2.22 16.95 -27.71
C THR A 238 3.68 17.04 -27.30
N GLN A 239 4.48 17.67 -28.16
CA GLN A 239 5.87 17.96 -27.90
C GLN A 239 6.12 19.45 -28.10
N PHE A 240 6.12 20.21 -26.98
CA PHE A 240 6.46 21.65 -26.98
C PHE A 240 7.35 21.93 -25.76
N GLU A 241 8.33 22.81 -25.95
CA GLU A 241 9.13 23.28 -24.82
C GLU A 241 8.28 24.20 -23.92
N VAL A 242 8.38 23.96 -22.66
CA VAL A 242 7.69 24.79 -21.66
C VAL A 242 8.76 25.55 -20.87
N UNK A 243 8.67 26.61 -21.32
CA UNK A 243 9.65 27.45 -20.74
C UNK A 243 9.48 27.74 -19.37
#